data_56dfcfaaaefa223d50cae1dff9958e3d
#
_entry.id   56dfcfaaaefa223d50cae1dff9958e3d
#
_cell.length_a   1.000
_cell.length_b   1.000
_cell.length_c   1.000
_cell.angle_alpha   90.00
_cell.angle_beta   90.00
_cell.angle_gamma   90.00
#
_symmetry.space_group_name_H-M   'P 1'
#
loop_
_entity.id
_entity.type
_entity.pdbx_description
1 polymer ?
#
loop_
_entity_poly.entity_id
_entity_poly.type
_entity_poly.pdbx_seq_one_letter_code
_entity_poly.pdbx_strand_id
1 'polypeptide(L)'
;LRELMDGFMVPTKEQRQSLYKLCGIDYRKYSRSVDGIQLLVSDFNKVRSEEDFLFIEVKTTNAKNVKKLPYGAFFGFTQNEEDLFKSKDNYRLCIVHTGLKEYYSMGYEEYLSLIQNKRVQYQINLRSEQLDVEDLPEL
;
A
#
# COMPACT_ATOMS: atom_id res chain seq x y z
N LEU A 1 -9.54 8.45 -5.29
CA LEU A 1 -9.54 7.22 -6.10
C LEU A 1 -10.93 6.65 -6.31
N ARG A 2 -11.87 6.90 -5.39
CA ARG A 2 -13.27 6.44 -5.54
C ARG A 2 -13.92 6.91 -6.83
N GLU A 3 -13.55 8.09 -7.30
CA GLU A 3 -14.10 8.67 -8.53
C GLU A 3 -13.47 8.06 -9.78
N LEU A 4 -12.25 7.53 -9.66
CA LEU A 4 -11.49 7.00 -10.79
C LEU A 4 -11.60 5.50 -10.94
N MET A 5 -11.66 4.77 -9.82
CA MET A 5 -11.66 3.30 -9.82
C MET A 5 -13.03 2.77 -9.42
N ASP A 6 -13.68 2.07 -10.34
CA ASP A 6 -14.96 1.42 -10.06
C ASP A 6 -14.76 0.28 -9.02
N GLY A 7 -15.63 0.24 -8.03
CA GLY A 7 -15.57 -0.77 -6.98
C GLY A 7 -14.62 -0.46 -5.83
N PHE A 8 -13.92 0.68 -5.87
CA PHE A 8 -13.02 1.05 -4.79
C PHE A 8 -13.80 1.46 -3.53
N MET A 9 -13.37 0.92 -2.38
CA MET A 9 -13.89 1.32 -1.09
C MET A 9 -12.81 1.23 -0.01
N VAL A 10 -12.98 2.01 1.06
CA VAL A 10 -12.14 1.90 2.24
C VAL A 10 -12.92 1.08 3.28
N PRO A 11 -12.49 -0.15 3.58
CA PRO A 11 -13.20 -1.00 4.53
C PRO A 11 -13.12 -0.45 5.96
N THR A 12 -14.14 -0.72 6.75
CA THR A 12 -14.10 -0.47 8.19
C THR A 12 -13.06 -1.39 8.84
N LYS A 13 -12.72 -1.13 10.10
CA LYS A 13 -11.80 -1.99 10.85
C LYS A 13 -12.31 -3.44 10.87
N GLU A 14 -13.58 -3.64 11.14
CA GLU A 14 -14.20 -4.96 11.21
C GLU A 14 -14.19 -5.67 9.86
N GLN A 15 -14.50 -4.93 8.80
CA GLN A 15 -14.44 -5.45 7.44
C GLN A 15 -13.02 -5.84 7.07
N ARG A 16 -12.04 -4.99 7.41
CA ARG A 16 -10.62 -5.24 7.15
C ARG A 16 -10.14 -6.49 7.88
N GLN A 17 -10.52 -6.64 9.15
CA GLN A 17 -10.18 -7.84 9.92
C GLN A 17 -10.74 -9.11 9.27
N SER A 18 -11.99 -9.05 8.80
CA SER A 18 -12.62 -10.19 8.11
C SER A 18 -11.89 -10.55 6.82
N LEU A 19 -11.50 -9.53 6.02
CA LEU A 19 -10.77 -9.76 4.78
C LEU A 19 -9.39 -10.36 5.04
N TYR A 20 -8.68 -9.86 6.05
CA TYR A 20 -7.36 -10.39 6.43
C TYR A 20 -7.45 -11.84 6.88
N LYS A 21 -8.46 -12.15 7.68
CA LYS A 21 -8.71 -13.53 8.11
C LYS A 21 -8.99 -14.46 6.92
N LEU A 22 -9.80 -14.00 5.99
CA LEU A 22 -10.11 -14.74 4.76
C LEU A 22 -8.87 -15.08 3.96
N CYS A 23 -7.89 -14.16 3.94
CA CYS A 23 -6.65 -14.31 3.17
C CYS A 23 -5.48 -14.87 3.98
N GLY A 24 -5.69 -15.20 5.27
CA GLY A 24 -4.61 -15.70 6.13
C GLY A 24 -3.54 -14.68 6.45
N ILE A 25 -3.90 -13.40 6.51
CA ILE A 25 -2.96 -12.30 6.80
C ILE A 25 -3.05 -11.93 8.28
N ASP A 26 -1.89 -11.78 8.93
CA ASP A 26 -1.80 -11.31 10.30
C ASP A 26 -2.22 -9.84 10.39
N TYR A 27 -3.39 -9.59 10.97
CA TYR A 27 -3.94 -8.25 11.08
C TYR A 27 -3.06 -7.33 11.92
N ARG A 28 -2.46 -7.82 13.02
CA ARG A 28 -1.63 -6.99 13.90
C ARG A 28 -0.41 -6.44 13.17
N LYS A 29 0.21 -7.29 12.35
CA LYS A 29 1.42 -6.92 11.62
C LYS A 29 1.12 -6.02 10.42
N TYR A 30 0.05 -6.30 9.69
CA TYR A 30 -0.21 -5.69 8.38
C TYR A 30 -1.42 -4.76 8.36
N SER A 31 -1.93 -4.32 9.51
CA SER A 31 -3.14 -3.50 9.59
C SER A 31 -3.04 -2.18 8.80
N ARG A 32 -1.82 -1.66 8.61
CA ARG A 32 -1.58 -0.39 7.92
C ARG A 32 -0.95 -0.56 6.54
N SER A 33 -0.94 -1.78 6.01
CA SER A 33 -0.24 -2.09 4.75
C SER A 33 -1.18 -2.12 3.55
N VAL A 34 -2.42 -1.71 3.71
CA VAL A 34 -3.44 -1.65 2.65
C VAL A 34 -4.29 -0.40 2.85
N ASP A 35 -4.44 0.41 1.82
CA ASP A 35 -5.25 1.63 1.88
C ASP A 35 -6.73 1.37 1.66
N GLY A 36 -7.07 0.44 0.80
CA GLY A 36 -8.44 0.13 0.48
C GLY A 36 -8.55 -1.18 -0.27
N ILE A 37 -9.72 -1.42 -0.84
CA ILE A 37 -9.98 -2.59 -1.68
C ILE A 37 -10.72 -2.17 -2.93
N GLN A 38 -10.62 -3.01 -3.96
CA GLN A 38 -11.48 -2.94 -5.12
C GLN A 38 -12.38 -4.18 -5.13
N LEU A 39 -13.69 -3.98 -5.07
CA LEU A 39 -14.64 -5.07 -5.16
C LEU A 39 -14.74 -5.56 -6.60
N LEU A 40 -14.69 -6.87 -6.77
CA LEU A 40 -14.94 -7.55 -8.05
C LEU A 40 -16.33 -8.16 -8.08
N VAL A 41 -17.09 -7.94 -7.01
CA VAL A 41 -18.49 -8.34 -6.85
C VAL A 41 -19.33 -7.09 -6.58
N SER A 42 -20.65 -7.20 -6.58
CA SER A 42 -21.53 -6.03 -6.56
C SER A 42 -21.52 -5.25 -5.25
N ASP A 43 -21.26 -5.91 -4.12
CA ASP A 43 -21.12 -5.25 -2.82
C ASP A 43 -20.29 -6.11 -1.84
N PHE A 44 -19.88 -5.51 -0.73
CA PHE A 44 -19.03 -6.18 0.26
C PHE A 44 -19.66 -7.47 0.81
N ASN A 45 -20.96 -7.49 0.98
CA ASN A 45 -21.65 -8.64 1.55
C ASN A 45 -21.60 -9.89 0.65
N LYS A 46 -21.22 -9.72 -0.60
CA LYS A 46 -21.09 -10.82 -1.56
C LYS A 46 -19.67 -11.39 -1.65
N VAL A 47 -18.72 -10.82 -0.92
CA VAL A 47 -17.35 -11.35 -0.85
C VAL A 47 -17.37 -12.70 -0.13
N ARG A 48 -16.84 -13.73 -0.79
CA ARG A 48 -16.75 -15.11 -0.25
C ARG A 48 -15.34 -15.64 -0.24
N SER A 49 -14.47 -15.14 -1.12
CA SER A 49 -13.09 -15.61 -1.25
C SER A 49 -12.17 -14.46 -1.63
N GLU A 50 -10.86 -14.74 -1.60
CA GLU A 50 -9.84 -13.77 -2.00
C GLU A 50 -9.89 -13.42 -3.49
N GLU A 51 -10.67 -14.15 -4.29
CA GLU A 51 -10.87 -13.87 -5.72
C GLU A 51 -11.92 -12.78 -5.96
N ASP A 52 -12.67 -12.39 -4.93
CA ASP A 52 -13.81 -11.47 -5.06
C ASP A 52 -13.42 -10.01 -4.87
N PHE A 53 -12.16 -9.74 -4.53
CA PHE A 53 -11.68 -8.38 -4.30
C PHE A 53 -10.16 -8.30 -4.48
N LEU A 54 -9.67 -7.07 -4.62
CA LEU A 54 -8.24 -6.78 -4.64
C LEU A 54 -7.91 -5.84 -3.49
N PHE A 55 -6.83 -6.13 -2.76
CA PHE A 55 -6.23 -5.16 -1.85
C PHE A 55 -5.55 -4.06 -2.66
N ILE A 56 -5.76 -2.82 -2.29
CA ILE A 56 -5.22 -1.67 -3.01
C ILE A 56 -4.33 -0.86 -2.08
N GLU A 57 -3.07 -0.72 -2.46
CA GLU A 57 -2.14 0.23 -1.85
C GLU A 57 -2.01 1.41 -2.80
N VAL A 58 -2.29 2.61 -2.29
CA VAL A 58 -2.34 3.82 -3.10
C VAL A 58 -1.07 4.62 -2.87
N LYS A 59 -0.40 4.95 -3.96
CA LYS A 59 0.73 5.89 -3.97
C LYS A 59 0.37 7.04 -4.89
N THR A 60 0.59 8.26 -4.43
CA THR A 60 0.27 9.44 -5.22
C THR A 60 1.53 10.07 -5.80
N THR A 61 1.41 10.63 -6.98
CA THR A 61 2.45 11.42 -7.60
C THR A 61 1.82 12.64 -8.27
N ASN A 62 2.53 13.77 -8.25
CA ASN A 62 2.15 14.97 -8.98
C ASN A 62 3.34 15.55 -9.73
N ALA A 63 4.38 14.77 -9.91
CA ALA A 63 5.62 15.21 -10.53
C ALA A 63 5.35 15.68 -11.97
N LYS A 64 5.84 16.86 -12.31
CA LYS A 64 5.65 17.45 -13.64
C LYS A 64 6.31 16.65 -14.75
N ASN A 65 7.32 15.87 -14.43
CA ASN A 65 8.02 15.01 -15.38
C ASN A 65 7.31 13.67 -15.60
N VAL A 66 6.28 13.36 -14.82
CA VAL A 66 5.46 12.16 -15.04
C VAL A 66 4.37 12.51 -16.06
N LYS A 67 4.59 12.16 -17.30
CA LYS A 67 3.67 12.47 -18.41
C LYS A 67 2.75 11.29 -18.72
N LYS A 68 3.19 10.08 -18.41
CA LYS A 68 2.43 8.85 -18.63
C LYS A 68 2.71 7.88 -17.51
N LEU A 69 1.70 7.57 -16.71
CA LEU A 69 1.83 6.58 -15.64
C LEU A 69 2.18 5.20 -16.21
N PRO A 70 2.97 4.40 -15.51
CA PRO A 70 3.63 4.70 -14.22
C PRO A 70 5.03 5.31 -14.36
N TYR A 71 5.47 5.64 -15.55
CA TYR A 71 6.85 6.02 -15.84
C TYR A 71 7.24 7.30 -15.13
N GLY A 72 8.37 7.27 -14.43
CA GLY A 72 8.88 8.40 -13.68
C GLY A 72 8.25 8.62 -12.32
N ALA A 73 7.32 7.78 -11.90
CA ALA A 73 6.70 7.88 -10.58
C ALA A 73 7.74 7.63 -9.48
N PHE A 74 7.64 8.39 -8.39
CA PHE A 74 8.51 8.28 -7.23
C PHE A 74 7.65 8.21 -5.98
N PHE A 75 7.85 7.18 -5.16
CA PHE A 75 7.07 6.98 -3.95
C PHE A 75 7.83 6.13 -2.93
N GLY A 76 7.41 6.21 -1.65
CA GLY A 76 7.91 5.35 -0.60
C GLY A 76 7.07 4.09 -0.46
N PHE A 77 7.73 2.98 -0.16
CA PHE A 77 7.08 1.69 0.07
C PHE A 77 7.63 1.10 1.36
N THR A 78 6.75 0.71 2.28
CA THR A 78 7.19 0.05 3.51
C THR A 78 7.52 -1.41 3.24
N GLN A 79 8.33 -2.01 4.12
CA GLN A 79 8.66 -3.43 4.01
C GLN A 79 7.39 -4.30 4.10
N ASN A 80 6.47 -3.96 5.00
CA ASN A 80 5.23 -4.71 5.16
C ASN A 80 4.33 -4.62 3.93
N GLU A 81 4.26 -3.45 3.30
CA GLU A 81 3.53 -3.29 2.04
C GLU A 81 4.14 -4.15 0.94
N GLU A 82 5.46 -4.14 0.82
CA GLU A 82 6.16 -4.95 -0.19
C GLU A 82 5.99 -6.44 0.10
N ASP A 83 6.04 -6.87 1.36
CA ASP A 83 5.85 -8.27 1.74
C ASP A 83 4.46 -8.78 1.31
N LEU A 84 3.41 -8.00 1.56
CA LEU A 84 2.06 -8.36 1.12
C LEU A 84 1.96 -8.37 -0.40
N PHE A 85 2.54 -7.38 -1.06
CA PHE A 85 2.53 -7.27 -2.51
C PHE A 85 3.16 -8.50 -3.16
N LYS A 86 4.30 -8.94 -2.62
CA LYS A 86 5.00 -10.12 -3.10
C LYS A 86 4.24 -11.42 -2.84
N SER A 87 3.60 -11.54 -1.66
CA SER A 87 3.02 -12.81 -1.20
C SER A 87 1.56 -13.01 -1.60
N LYS A 88 0.82 -11.96 -1.94
CA LYS A 88 -0.62 -12.03 -2.23
C LYS A 88 -0.93 -11.67 -3.67
N ASP A 89 -1.52 -12.61 -4.40
CA ASP A 89 -1.89 -12.39 -5.80
C ASP A 89 -2.98 -11.33 -5.97
N ASN A 90 -3.79 -11.13 -4.94
CA ASN A 90 -4.86 -10.14 -4.93
C ASN A 90 -4.45 -8.80 -4.29
N TYR A 91 -3.17 -8.47 -4.31
CA TYR A 91 -2.66 -7.17 -3.86
C TYR A 91 -2.18 -6.38 -5.08
N ARG A 92 -2.64 -5.13 -5.19
CA ARG A 92 -2.31 -4.25 -6.32
C ARG A 92 -1.71 -2.96 -5.81
N LEU A 93 -0.65 -2.51 -6.49
CA LEU A 93 -0.10 -1.18 -6.31
C LEU A 93 -0.81 -0.24 -7.28
N CYS A 94 -1.42 0.81 -6.75
CA CYS A 94 -2.16 1.78 -7.54
C CYS A 94 -1.49 3.14 -7.43
N ILE A 95 -0.94 3.64 -8.54
CA ILE A 95 -0.30 4.94 -8.59
C ILE A 95 -1.28 5.94 -9.17
N VAL A 96 -1.55 7.00 -8.40
CA VAL A 96 -2.49 8.07 -8.80
C VAL A 96 -1.70 9.32 -9.13
N HIS A 97 -1.90 9.86 -10.32
CA HIS A 97 -1.35 11.16 -10.70
C HIS A 97 -2.41 12.22 -10.45
N THR A 98 -2.22 13.01 -9.41
CA THR A 98 -3.23 14.00 -8.99
C THR A 98 -3.46 15.09 -10.02
N GLY A 99 -2.41 15.53 -10.72
CA GLY A 99 -2.53 16.55 -11.76
C GLY A 99 -3.26 16.08 -12.99
N LEU A 100 -3.00 14.84 -13.43
CA LEU A 100 -3.65 14.26 -14.61
C LEU A 100 -5.00 13.61 -14.30
N LYS A 101 -5.33 13.43 -13.02
CA LYS A 101 -6.53 12.71 -12.56
C LYS A 101 -6.64 11.33 -13.17
N GLU A 102 -5.53 10.61 -13.19
CA GLU A 102 -5.40 9.26 -13.72
C GLU A 102 -4.80 8.35 -12.67
N TYR A 103 -5.00 7.04 -12.83
CA TYR A 103 -4.32 6.05 -12.01
C TYR A 103 -3.81 4.91 -12.87
N TYR A 104 -2.82 4.21 -12.33
CA TYR A 104 -2.27 3.00 -12.94
C TYR A 104 -2.18 1.91 -11.87
N SER A 105 -2.79 0.76 -12.12
CA SER A 105 -2.80 -0.37 -11.20
C SER A 105 -1.90 -1.48 -11.74
N MET A 106 -1.02 -2.04 -10.89
CA MET A 106 -0.09 -3.07 -11.32
C MET A 106 0.05 -4.18 -10.28
N GLY A 107 0.38 -5.37 -10.74
CA GLY A 107 0.79 -6.48 -9.92
C GLY A 107 2.28 -6.48 -9.63
N TYR A 108 2.73 -7.45 -8.81
CA TYR A 108 4.10 -7.49 -8.32
C TYR A 108 5.14 -7.68 -9.42
N GLU A 109 4.87 -8.55 -10.39
CA GLU A 109 5.84 -8.81 -11.47
C GLU A 109 6.06 -7.60 -12.35
N GLU A 110 4.99 -6.88 -12.70
CA GLU A 110 5.11 -5.64 -13.46
C GLU A 110 5.89 -4.59 -12.65
N TYR A 111 5.58 -4.45 -11.36
CA TYR A 111 6.31 -3.56 -10.46
C TYR A 111 7.82 -3.84 -10.49
N LEU A 112 8.21 -5.11 -10.37
CA LEU A 112 9.63 -5.48 -10.41
C LEU A 112 10.29 -5.09 -11.74
N SER A 113 9.58 -5.22 -12.85
CA SER A 113 10.10 -4.88 -14.17
C SER A 113 10.31 -3.38 -14.37
N LEU A 114 9.62 -2.55 -13.57
CA LEU A 114 9.64 -1.10 -13.71
C LEU A 114 10.60 -0.41 -12.73
N ILE A 115 11.11 -1.12 -11.72
CA ILE A 115 12.02 -0.51 -10.75
C ILE A 115 13.33 -0.12 -11.45
N GLN A 116 13.64 1.19 -11.41
CA GLN A 116 14.93 1.70 -11.88
C GLN A 116 15.91 1.84 -10.72
N ASN A 117 15.45 2.41 -9.59
CA ASN A 117 16.25 2.62 -8.39
C ASN A 117 15.43 2.26 -7.16
N LYS A 118 16.08 1.55 -6.24
CA LYS A 118 15.49 1.23 -4.94
C LYS A 118 16.46 1.63 -3.84
N ARG A 119 15.97 2.43 -2.90
CA ARG A 119 16.78 2.90 -1.76
C ARG A 119 16.14 2.47 -0.46
N VAL A 120 16.95 1.95 0.45
CA VAL A 120 16.50 1.62 1.80
C VAL A 120 16.70 2.85 2.67
N GLN A 121 15.61 3.25 3.35
CA GLN A 121 15.63 4.39 4.25
C GLN A 121 15.24 3.94 5.65
N TYR A 122 16.04 4.30 6.65
CA TYR A 122 15.74 4.02 8.05
C TYR A 122 14.87 5.11 8.63
N GLN A 123 13.91 4.71 9.45
CA GLN A 123 13.14 5.64 10.27
C GLN A 123 13.78 5.70 11.65
N ILE A 124 14.05 6.92 12.11
CA ILE A 124 14.72 7.15 13.39
C ILE A 124 13.85 8.05 14.23
N ASN A 125 13.54 7.60 15.43
CA ASN A 125 12.87 8.43 16.43
C ASN A 125 13.87 8.78 17.50
N LEU A 126 14.11 10.07 17.67
CA LEU A 126 14.91 10.56 18.79
C LEU A 126 14.05 10.55 20.06
N ARG A 127 14.73 10.41 21.20
CA ARG A 127 14.03 10.48 22.49
C ARG A 127 13.37 11.82 22.65
N SER A 128 12.17 11.81 23.23
CA SER A 128 11.42 13.04 23.51
C SER A 128 11.91 13.73 24.77
N GLU A 129 12.69 13.04 25.61
CA GLU A 129 13.19 13.56 26.87
C GLU A 129 14.73 13.60 26.86
N GLN A 130 15.27 14.59 27.55
CA GLN A 130 16.71 14.70 27.73
C GLN A 130 17.20 13.62 28.69
N LEU A 131 18.26 12.89 28.29
CA LEU A 131 18.88 11.89 29.15
C LEU A 131 19.88 12.54 30.12
N ASP A 132 19.98 11.97 31.35
CA ASP A 132 21.08 12.25 32.24
C ASP A 132 22.36 11.60 31.66
N VAL A 133 23.52 12.17 32.01
CA VAL A 133 24.81 11.70 31.49
C VAL A 133 25.02 10.21 31.80
N GLU A 134 24.53 9.75 32.95
CA GLU A 134 24.66 8.38 33.42
C GLU A 134 23.89 7.37 32.53
N ASP A 135 22.85 7.84 31.82
CA ASP A 135 22.00 7.01 30.98
C ASP A 135 22.49 6.96 29.53
N LEU A 136 23.56 7.70 29.21
CA LEU A 136 24.09 7.72 27.86
C LEU A 136 24.89 6.46 27.59
N PRO A 137 24.76 5.88 26.39
CA PRO A 137 25.58 4.70 26.03
C PRO A 137 27.03 5.07 25.93
N GLU A 138 27.92 4.14 26.31
CA GLU A 138 29.37 4.29 26.07
C GLU A 138 29.65 4.20 24.56
N LEU A 139 30.48 5.08 24.10
CA LEU A 139 30.88 5.13 22.70
C LEU A 139 32.03 4.17 22.36
#